data_8edd7c98d2a8d1a806fef15a75af1e4b
#
_entry.id   8edd7c98d2a8d1a806fef15a75af1e4b
#
_cell.length_a   1.000
_cell.length_b   1.000
_cell.length_c   1.000
_cell.angle_alpha   90.00
_cell.angle_beta   90.00
_cell.angle_gamma   90.00
#
_symmetry.space_group_name_H-M   'P 1'
#
loop_
_entity.id
_entity.type
_entity.pdbx_description
1 polymer ?
#
loop_
_entity_poly.entity_id
_entity_poly.type
_entity_poly.pdbx_seq_one_letter_code
_entity_poly.pdbx_strand_id
1 'polypeptide(L)' 'MKSEDFSEITRLLGELREEHRDLDQAIERMATDPWQDQLRMRRLKKRKLKLKDWIERLESKLIPDLDA' A
#
# COMPACT_ATOMS: atom_id res chain seq x y z
N MET A 1 -14.26 21.55 -0.71
CA MET A 1 -13.80 21.47 -0.17
C MET A 1 -12.79 21.38 -0.26
N LYS A 2 -12.59 21.52 0.03
CA LYS A 2 -11.72 21.58 -0.01
C LYS A 2 -10.97 20.86 0.03
N SER A 3 -10.90 20.85 -0.01
CA SER A 3 -9.94 20.46 -0.11
C SER A 3 -9.39 19.51 0.48
N GLU A 4 -8.46 18.98 0.10
CA GLU A 4 -7.89 17.99 0.74
C GLU A 4 -7.20 18.46 1.89
N ASP A 5 -7.34 17.82 2.97
CA ASP A 5 -6.67 18.10 4.18
C ASP A 5 -5.39 17.33 4.15
N PHE A 6 -4.28 17.96 4.02
CA PHE A 6 -2.98 17.33 3.96
C PHE A 6 -2.69 16.48 5.18
N SER A 7 -3.12 16.88 6.36
CA SER A 7 -2.85 16.08 7.54
C SER A 7 -3.64 14.77 7.51
N GLU A 8 -4.85 14.80 6.97
CA GLU A 8 -5.62 13.58 6.84
C GLU A 8 -5.02 12.65 5.80
N ILE A 9 -4.55 13.20 4.69
CA ILE A 9 -3.90 12.41 3.66
C ILE A 9 -2.62 11.80 4.21
N THR A 10 -1.84 12.55 4.96
CA THR A 10 -0.61 12.05 5.54
C THR A 10 -0.87 10.92 6.52
N ARG A 11 -1.92 11.05 7.32
CA ARG A 11 -2.29 9.99 8.26
C ARG A 11 -2.72 8.73 7.53
N LEU A 12 -3.55 8.89 6.53
CA LEU A 12 -4.02 7.75 5.77
C LEU A 12 -2.86 7.07 5.03
N LEU A 13 -1.95 7.88 4.51
CA LEU A 13 -0.79 7.35 3.83
C LEU A 13 0.07 6.52 4.79
N GLY A 14 0.23 6.98 6.02
CA GLY A 14 0.97 6.22 7.02
C GLY A 14 0.32 4.88 7.31
N GLU A 15 -1.01 4.87 7.41
CA GLU A 15 -1.73 3.63 7.65
C GLU A 15 -1.59 2.66 6.48
N LEU A 16 -1.67 3.18 5.27
CA LEU A 16 -1.55 2.32 4.09
C LEU A 16 -0.14 1.76 3.96
N ARG A 17 0.87 2.55 4.28
CA ARG A 17 2.24 2.07 4.24
C ARG A 17 2.48 0.97 5.25
N GLU A 18 1.88 1.11 6.42
CA GLU A 18 2.01 0.11 7.45
C GLU A 18 1.33 -1.19 7.01
N GLU A 19 0.15 -1.07 6.44
CA GLU A 19 -0.57 -2.24 5.95
C GLU A 19 0.20 -2.93 4.82
N HIS A 20 0.79 -2.14 3.93
CA HIS A 20 1.60 -2.67 2.84
C HIS A 20 2.80 -3.43 3.38
N ARG A 21 3.44 -2.90 4.40
CA ARG A 21 4.59 -3.55 5.00
C ARG A 21 4.18 -4.85 5.67
N ASP A 22 3.04 -4.86 6.37
CA ASP A 22 2.55 -6.08 7.03
C ASP A 22 2.25 -7.16 5.99
N LEU A 23 1.65 -6.79 4.88
CA LEU A 23 1.37 -7.74 3.82
C LEU A 23 2.65 -8.27 3.21
N ASP A 24 3.63 -7.41 3.01
CA ASP A 24 4.91 -7.82 2.45
C ASP A 24 5.57 -8.85 3.35
N GLN A 25 5.54 -8.63 4.66
CA GLN A 25 6.12 -9.57 5.60
C GLN A 25 5.35 -10.90 5.62
N ALA A 26 4.03 -10.84 5.52
CA ALA A 26 3.22 -12.05 5.48
C ALA A 26 3.54 -12.87 4.23
N ILE A 27 3.70 -12.19 3.09
CA ILE A 27 4.04 -12.86 1.85
C ILE A 27 5.40 -13.52 1.96
N GLU A 28 6.37 -12.84 2.56
CA GLU A 28 7.70 -13.41 2.73
C GLU A 28 7.67 -14.65 3.60
N ARG A 29 6.91 -14.64 4.67
CA ARG A 29 6.80 -15.81 5.52
C ARG A 29 6.16 -16.98 4.78
N MET A 30 5.12 -16.68 4.01
CA MET A 30 4.46 -17.75 3.26
C MET A 30 5.37 -18.31 2.18
N ALA A 31 6.22 -17.48 1.61
CA ALA A 31 7.11 -17.93 0.54
C ALA A 31 8.12 -18.95 1.03
N THR A 32 8.43 -18.97 2.32
CA THR A 32 9.39 -19.94 2.84
C THR A 32 8.71 -21.22 3.30
N ASP A 33 7.37 -21.29 3.24
CA ASP A 33 6.66 -22.47 3.69
C ASP A 33 6.49 -23.42 2.53
N PRO A 34 6.99 -24.65 2.61
CA PRO A 34 6.84 -25.59 1.50
C PRO A 34 5.39 -25.99 1.25
N TRP A 35 4.52 -25.76 2.23
CA TRP A 35 3.12 -26.11 2.07
C TRP A 35 2.26 -24.87 1.90
N GLN A 36 2.82 -23.84 1.32
CA GLN A 36 2.10 -22.58 1.19
C GLN A 36 0.85 -22.73 0.33
N ASP A 37 -0.17 -21.97 0.68
CA ASP A 37 -1.41 -21.94 -0.05
C ASP A 37 -1.22 -20.94 -1.19
N GLN A 38 -1.09 -21.44 -2.38
CA GLN A 38 -0.83 -20.62 -3.56
C GLN A 38 -1.95 -19.64 -3.84
N LEU A 39 -3.18 -20.04 -3.59
CA LEU A 39 -4.31 -19.16 -3.82
C LEU A 39 -4.28 -17.99 -2.85
N ARG A 40 -4.00 -18.26 -1.60
CA ARG A 40 -3.90 -17.22 -0.61
C ARG A 40 -2.75 -16.28 -0.91
N MET A 41 -1.62 -16.83 -1.35
CA MET A 41 -0.47 -16.04 -1.74
C MET A 41 -0.83 -15.08 -2.85
N ARG A 42 -1.57 -15.54 -3.84
CA ARG A 42 -1.99 -14.70 -4.94
C ARG A 42 -2.88 -13.57 -4.46
N ARG A 43 -3.80 -13.87 -3.56
CA ARG A 43 -4.69 -12.85 -3.03
C ARG A 43 -3.92 -11.77 -2.28
N LEU A 44 -2.94 -12.20 -1.48
CA LEU A 44 -2.14 -11.26 -0.72
C LEU A 44 -1.30 -10.39 -1.64
N LYS A 45 -0.73 -10.98 -2.68
CA LYS A 45 0.06 -10.20 -3.64
C LYS A 45 -0.80 -9.19 -4.37
N LYS A 46 -2.02 -9.58 -4.71
CA LYS A 46 -2.92 -8.67 -5.39
C LYS A 46 -3.31 -7.51 -4.48
N ARG A 47 -3.57 -7.80 -3.22
CA ARG A 47 -3.90 -6.76 -2.26
C ARG A 47 -2.73 -5.81 -2.06
N LYS A 48 -1.51 -6.36 -2.01
CA LYS A 48 -0.31 -5.55 -1.86
C LYS A 48 -0.17 -4.57 -3.03
N LEU A 49 -0.45 -5.03 -4.23
CA LEU A 49 -0.38 -4.16 -5.40
C LEU A 49 -1.42 -3.06 -5.37
N LYS A 50 -2.61 -3.36 -4.88
CA LYS A 50 -3.62 -2.33 -4.74
C LYS A 50 -3.23 -1.28 -3.72
N LEU A 51 -2.66 -1.71 -2.61
CA LEU A 51 -2.21 -0.78 -1.58
C LEU A 51 -1.10 0.10 -2.12
N LYS A 52 -0.18 -0.47 -2.87
CA LYS A 52 0.90 0.30 -3.46
C LYS A 52 0.35 1.37 -4.41
N ASP A 53 -0.65 1.01 -5.19
CA ASP A 53 -1.26 1.94 -6.12
C ASP A 53 -1.93 3.09 -5.37
N TRP A 54 -2.62 2.80 -4.28
CA TRP A 54 -3.25 3.84 -3.48
C TRP A 54 -2.22 4.75 -2.83
N ILE A 55 -1.14 4.15 -2.33
CA ILE A 55 -0.06 4.92 -1.73
C ILE A 55 0.51 5.91 -2.75
N GLU A 56 0.75 5.44 -3.95
CA GLU A 56 1.30 6.30 -4.98
C GLU A 56 0.34 7.44 -5.35
N ARG A 57 -0.94 7.14 -5.39
CA ARG A 57 -1.92 8.17 -5.68
C ARG A 57 -2.00 9.23 -4.60
N LEU A 58 -1.94 8.81 -3.35
CA LEU A 58 -1.97 9.75 -2.24
C LEU A 58 -0.69 10.56 -2.17
N GLU A 59 0.44 9.92 -2.44
CA GLU A 59 1.71 10.65 -2.47
C GLU A 59 1.69 11.72 -3.55
N SER A 60 1.07 11.41 -4.66
CA SER A 60 0.96 12.36 -5.74
C SER A 60 0.15 13.59 -5.32
N LYS A 61 -0.82 13.41 -4.44
CA LYS A 61 -1.59 14.56 -3.98
C LYS A 61 -0.81 15.43 -3.01
N LEU A 62 0.15 14.87 -2.31
CA LEU A 62 0.95 15.65 -1.39
C LEU A 62 2.08 16.41 -2.07
N ILE A 63 2.51 15.95 -3.24
CA ILE A 63 3.61 16.57 -3.93
C ILE A 63 3.06 17.60 -4.89
N PRO A 64 3.49 18.82 -4.81
CA PRO A 64 3.02 19.83 -5.76
C PRO A 64 3.45 19.48 -7.18
N ASP A 65 2.59 19.84 -8.11
CA ASP A 65 2.90 19.52 -9.47
C ASP A 65 3.89 20.54 -9.97
N LEU A 66 5.13 20.16 -9.99
CA LEU A 66 6.15 21.04 -10.44
C LEU A 66 6.38 21.00 -11.88
N ASP A 67 5.69 20.18 -12.58
CA ASP A 67 5.98 20.00 -13.87
C ASP A 67 5.32 20.84 -14.68
N ALA A 68 5.57 21.63 -15.04
CA ALA A 68 4.75 22.49 -15.72
C ALA A 68 4.93 22.47 -17.12
#